data_5ef9fce233aa77fe8e931760c85b273c
#
_entry.id   5ef9fce233aa77fe8e931760c85b273c
#
_cell.length_a   1.000
_cell.length_b   1.000
_cell.length_c   1.000
_cell.angle_alpha   90.00
_cell.angle_beta   90.00
_cell.angle_gamma   90.00
#
_symmetry.space_group_name_H-M   'P 1'
#
loop_
_entity.id
_entity.type
_entity.pdbx_description
1 polymer ?
#
loop_
_entity_poly.entity_id
_entity_poly.type
_entity_poly.pdbx_seq_one_letter_code
_entity_poly.pdbx_strand_id
1 'polypeptide(L)'
;MKKALWIVIAVLVLGLAVFCYFRFWFVFGEGVRSGELNYVVYKGLVWKTYEGKLIQTGIKAQTTGVQSNTFDFSIVDKEIAERLMTESGKVMDLHYKEYYGRLPWRGHTRYIVDDIVSIREKNTTIDDQNVEVLSTIAPGTEGADQVIPGLY
;
A
#
# COMPACT_ATOMS: atom_id res chain seq x y z
N MET A 1 -52.84 18.65 -13.98
CA MET A 1 -51.44 19.04 -14.26
C MET A 1 -50.54 18.96 -13.02
N LYS A 2 -50.89 19.57 -11.88
CA LYS A 2 -50.04 19.56 -10.66
C LYS A 2 -49.75 18.13 -10.14
N LYS A 3 -50.73 17.22 -10.12
CA LYS A 3 -50.51 15.82 -9.66
C LYS A 3 -49.56 15.03 -10.57
N ALA A 4 -49.66 15.20 -11.88
CA ALA A 4 -48.73 14.56 -12.81
C ALA A 4 -47.29 15.06 -12.62
N LEU A 5 -47.10 16.36 -12.39
CA LEU A 5 -45.78 16.92 -12.12
C LEU A 5 -45.14 16.31 -10.84
N TRP A 6 -45.93 16.16 -9.77
CA TRP A 6 -45.45 15.53 -8.53
C TRP A 6 -45.04 14.07 -8.71
N ILE A 7 -45.77 13.32 -9.54
CA ILE A 7 -45.43 11.92 -9.86
C ILE A 7 -44.10 11.86 -10.64
N VAL A 8 -43.92 12.74 -11.62
CA VAL A 8 -42.65 12.80 -12.39
C VAL A 8 -41.47 13.13 -11.49
N ILE A 9 -41.63 14.11 -10.60
CA ILE A 9 -40.59 14.48 -9.64
C ILE A 9 -40.27 13.30 -8.70
N ALA A 10 -41.29 12.61 -8.19
CA ALA A 10 -41.09 11.45 -7.30
C ALA A 10 -40.34 10.32 -8.00
N VAL A 11 -40.66 9.99 -9.25
CA VAL A 11 -39.96 8.99 -10.04
C VAL A 11 -38.50 9.38 -10.31
N LEU A 12 -38.28 10.68 -10.60
CA LEU A 12 -36.92 11.19 -10.84
C LEU A 12 -36.06 11.12 -9.57
N VAL A 13 -36.62 11.52 -8.42
CA VAL A 13 -35.93 11.44 -7.10
C VAL A 13 -35.63 10.00 -6.73
N LEU A 14 -36.58 9.09 -6.95
CA LEU A 14 -36.37 7.66 -6.69
C LEU A 14 -35.27 7.09 -7.59
N GLY A 15 -35.29 7.40 -8.87
CA GLY A 15 -34.24 6.99 -9.82
C GLY A 15 -32.86 7.51 -9.42
N LEU A 16 -32.78 8.78 -9.00
CA LEU A 16 -31.56 9.39 -8.52
C LEU A 16 -31.04 8.71 -7.22
N ALA A 17 -31.95 8.40 -6.30
CA ALA A 17 -31.61 7.73 -5.04
C ALA A 17 -31.04 6.32 -5.30
N VAL A 18 -31.65 5.55 -6.18
CA VAL A 18 -31.17 4.23 -6.61
C VAL A 18 -29.81 4.35 -7.28
N PHE A 19 -29.66 5.31 -8.20
CA PHE A 19 -28.37 5.56 -8.87
C PHE A 19 -27.26 5.91 -7.87
N CYS A 20 -27.53 6.82 -6.91
CA CYS A 20 -26.59 7.19 -5.87
C CYS A 20 -26.21 5.99 -5.00
N TYR A 21 -27.18 5.15 -4.64
CA TYR A 21 -26.92 3.95 -3.85
C TYR A 21 -25.92 3.02 -4.57
N PHE A 22 -26.20 2.64 -5.81
CA PHE A 22 -25.27 1.79 -6.57
C PHE A 22 -23.93 2.44 -6.84
N ARG A 23 -23.89 3.75 -7.02
CA ARG A 23 -22.65 4.48 -7.32
C ARG A 23 -21.71 4.61 -6.13
N PHE A 24 -22.25 4.76 -4.91
CA PHE A 24 -21.46 5.14 -3.75
C PHE A 24 -21.42 4.10 -2.63
N TRP A 25 -22.48 3.30 -2.46
CA TRP A 25 -22.57 2.30 -1.40
C TRP A 25 -22.35 0.87 -1.86
N PHE A 26 -22.63 0.58 -3.12
CA PHE A 26 -22.46 -0.77 -3.61
C PHE A 26 -20.99 -1.15 -3.69
N VAL A 27 -20.61 -2.26 -3.04
CA VAL A 27 -19.27 -2.85 -3.13
C VAL A 27 -19.20 -3.59 -4.46
N PHE A 28 -18.34 -3.13 -5.35
CA PHE A 28 -18.15 -3.71 -6.68
C PHE A 28 -17.29 -4.96 -6.63
N GLY A 29 -16.27 -4.96 -5.76
CA GLY A 29 -15.34 -6.06 -5.59
C GLY A 29 -14.67 -6.02 -4.23
N GLU A 30 -14.16 -7.16 -3.81
CA GLU A 30 -13.36 -7.27 -2.60
C GLU A 30 -12.22 -8.25 -2.85
N GLY A 31 -11.14 -8.14 -2.09
CA GLY A 31 -10.00 -9.02 -2.23
C GLY A 31 -8.88 -8.70 -1.27
N VAL A 32 -7.79 -9.45 -1.39
CA VAL A 32 -6.58 -9.27 -0.61
C VAL A 32 -5.44 -8.86 -1.53
N ARG A 33 -4.66 -7.87 -1.11
CA ARG A 33 -3.42 -7.49 -1.80
C ARG A 33 -2.24 -7.57 -0.86
N SER A 34 -1.18 -8.19 -1.38
CA SER A 34 0.10 -8.33 -0.69
C SER A 34 1.10 -7.31 -1.21
N GLY A 35 1.88 -6.76 -0.31
CA GLY A 35 2.97 -5.86 -0.66
C GLY A 35 3.66 -5.26 0.55
N GLU A 36 4.67 -4.46 0.29
CA GLU A 36 5.40 -3.71 1.31
C GLU A 36 4.68 -2.37 1.56
N LEU A 37 4.32 -2.09 2.80
CA LEU A 37 3.70 -0.82 3.16
C LEU A 37 4.74 0.30 3.12
N ASN A 38 4.55 1.24 2.20
CA ASN A 38 5.43 2.39 2.07
C ASN A 38 5.13 3.45 3.14
N TYR A 39 3.87 3.87 3.24
CA TYR A 39 3.44 4.82 4.25
C TYR A 39 1.91 4.79 4.43
N VAL A 40 1.47 5.31 5.57
CA VAL A 40 0.09 5.71 5.81
C VAL A 40 0.12 7.13 6.35
N VAL A 41 -0.75 8.00 5.83
CA VAL A 41 -0.80 9.42 6.20
C VAL A 41 -2.25 9.85 6.43
N TYR A 42 -2.45 10.68 7.45
CA TYR A 42 -3.73 11.32 7.70
C TYR A 42 -3.75 12.70 7.04
N LYS A 43 -4.49 12.83 5.94
CA LYS A 43 -4.53 14.05 5.13
C LYS A 43 -5.92 14.40 4.64
N GLY A 44 -6.12 15.66 4.32
CA GLY A 44 -7.36 16.20 3.74
C GLY A 44 -7.53 17.66 4.10
N LEU A 45 -8.21 18.42 3.25
CA LEU A 45 -8.45 19.84 3.46
C LEU A 45 -9.72 20.08 4.30
N VAL A 46 -10.85 19.50 3.89
CA VAL A 46 -12.15 19.62 4.56
C VAL A 46 -12.45 18.34 5.34
N TRP A 47 -12.38 17.20 4.67
CA TRP A 47 -12.48 15.89 5.28
C TRP A 47 -11.09 15.25 5.29
N LYS A 48 -10.64 14.90 6.48
CA LYS A 48 -9.36 14.21 6.67
C LYS A 48 -9.61 12.72 6.66
N THR A 49 -8.84 12.00 5.85
CA THR A 49 -8.90 10.56 5.69
C THR A 49 -7.51 9.95 5.79
N TYR A 50 -7.43 8.70 6.19
CA TYR A 50 -6.19 7.95 6.19
C TYR A 50 -5.95 7.38 4.80
N GLU A 51 -4.79 7.71 4.23
CA GLU A 51 -4.38 7.28 2.90
C GLU A 51 -3.07 6.52 2.98
N GLY A 52 -3.03 5.36 2.39
CA GLY A 52 -1.84 4.50 2.38
C GLY A 52 -1.39 4.14 0.97
N LYS A 53 -0.14 3.74 0.88
CA LYS A 53 0.47 3.23 -0.33
C LYS A 53 1.22 1.94 -0.06
N LEU A 54 0.86 0.90 -0.81
CA LEU A 54 1.50 -0.41 -0.78
C LEU A 54 2.30 -0.61 -2.06
N ILE A 55 3.53 -1.09 -1.94
CA ILE A 55 4.37 -1.46 -3.08
C ILE A 55 4.25 -2.97 -3.25
N GLN A 56 3.69 -3.41 -4.37
CA GLN A 56 3.56 -4.84 -4.64
C GLN A 56 4.92 -5.43 -5.01
N THR A 57 5.46 -6.24 -4.12
CA THR A 57 6.67 -7.04 -4.34
C THR A 57 6.29 -8.35 -5.04
N GLY A 58 6.91 -8.65 -6.18
CA GLY A 58 6.74 -9.96 -6.81
C GLY A 58 6.45 -9.98 -8.31
N ILE A 59 6.18 -8.86 -8.93
CA ILE A 59 6.17 -8.79 -10.38
C ILE A 59 7.58 -8.45 -10.82
N LYS A 60 8.36 -9.47 -11.18
CA LYS A 60 9.60 -9.27 -11.92
C LYS A 60 9.20 -8.54 -13.20
N ALA A 61 9.41 -7.24 -13.24
CA ALA A 61 9.31 -6.45 -14.46
C ALA A 61 10.41 -6.92 -15.41
N GLN A 62 10.11 -7.96 -16.15
CA GLN A 62 10.91 -8.46 -17.24
C GLN A 62 10.58 -7.66 -18.50
N THR A 63 10.68 -6.35 -18.45
CA THR A 63 10.80 -5.51 -19.65
C THR A 63 11.00 -4.05 -19.21
N THR A 64 12.09 -3.48 -19.68
CA THR A 64 12.45 -2.06 -19.83
C THR A 64 11.38 -1.05 -19.39
N GLY A 65 11.32 -0.74 -18.09
CA GLY A 65 10.43 0.28 -17.54
C GLY A 65 10.09 -0.05 -16.09
N VAL A 66 10.73 0.65 -15.14
CA VAL A 66 10.43 0.53 -13.71
C VAL A 66 9.02 1.09 -13.47
N GLN A 67 8.00 0.31 -13.75
CA GLN A 67 6.67 0.55 -13.19
C GLN A 67 6.63 -0.16 -11.84
N SER A 68 6.91 0.58 -10.78
CA SER A 68 6.60 0.13 -9.44
C SER A 68 5.07 -0.02 -9.37
N ASN A 69 4.61 -1.27 -9.30
CA ASN A 69 3.19 -1.55 -9.18
C ASN A 69 2.73 -1.15 -7.77
N THR A 70 2.26 0.07 -7.66
CA THR A 70 1.82 0.64 -6.38
C THR A 70 0.30 0.51 -6.26
N PHE A 71 -0.14 0.20 -5.06
CA PHE A 71 -1.55 0.16 -4.69
C PHE A 71 -1.85 1.28 -3.70
N ASP A 72 -2.59 2.28 -4.17
CA ASP A 72 -3.06 3.38 -3.33
C ASP A 72 -4.43 3.02 -2.76
N PHE A 73 -4.59 3.17 -1.44
CA PHE A 73 -5.81 2.82 -0.73
C PHE A 73 -6.14 3.85 0.35
N SER A 74 -7.41 3.87 0.76
CA SER A 74 -7.88 4.67 1.89
C SER A 74 -8.32 3.75 3.03
N ILE A 75 -8.31 4.27 4.26
CA ILE A 75 -8.71 3.54 5.45
C ILE A 75 -9.75 4.36 6.18
N VAL A 76 -10.87 3.75 6.52
CA VAL A 76 -11.94 4.40 7.28
C VAL A 76 -11.77 4.17 8.77
N ASP A 77 -11.32 2.97 9.14
CA ASP A 77 -11.13 2.60 10.53
C ASP A 77 -9.83 3.19 11.08
N LYS A 78 -9.96 3.93 12.18
CA LYS A 78 -8.86 4.60 12.84
C LYS A 78 -7.87 3.60 13.47
N GLU A 79 -8.38 2.52 14.07
CA GLU A 79 -7.52 1.53 14.74
C GLU A 79 -6.64 0.80 13.72
N ILE A 80 -7.21 0.42 12.58
CA ILE A 80 -6.47 -0.17 11.47
C ILE A 80 -5.42 0.81 10.94
N ALA A 81 -5.79 2.08 10.78
CA ALA A 81 -4.87 3.10 10.28
C ALA A 81 -3.69 3.34 11.22
N GLU A 82 -3.94 3.48 12.52
CA GLU A 82 -2.90 3.67 13.53
C GLU A 82 -1.96 2.46 13.60
N ARG A 83 -2.52 1.26 13.54
CA ARG A 83 -1.71 0.02 13.50
C ARG A 83 -0.83 -0.02 12.26
N LEU A 84 -1.36 0.30 11.08
CA LEU A 84 -0.58 0.35 9.85
C LEU A 84 0.51 1.43 9.87
N MET A 85 0.26 2.56 10.52
CA MET A 85 1.28 3.61 10.69
C MET A 85 2.50 3.12 11.48
N THR A 86 2.30 2.27 12.50
CA THR A 86 3.39 1.71 13.30
C THR A 86 4.15 0.59 12.60
N GLU A 87 3.55 -0.01 11.57
CA GLU A 87 4.08 -1.18 10.85
C GLU A 87 4.59 -0.82 9.44
N SER A 88 4.91 0.46 9.19
CA SER A 88 5.45 0.90 7.91
C SER A 88 6.78 0.22 7.58
N GLY A 89 6.99 -0.16 6.33
CA GLY A 89 8.18 -0.87 5.86
C GLY A 89 8.07 -2.40 5.94
N LYS A 90 7.01 -2.94 6.55
CA LYS A 90 6.77 -4.39 6.60
C LYS A 90 5.97 -4.87 5.40
N VAL A 91 6.11 -6.16 5.11
CA VAL A 91 5.29 -6.84 4.10
C VAL A 91 3.98 -7.26 4.73
N MET A 92 2.87 -6.95 4.10
CA MET A 92 1.55 -7.26 4.64
C MET A 92 0.54 -7.64 3.58
N ASP A 93 -0.49 -8.35 4.03
CA ASP A 93 -1.65 -8.71 3.24
C ASP A 93 -2.82 -7.89 3.77
N LEU A 94 -3.37 -7.01 2.92
CA LEU A 94 -4.48 -6.13 3.27
C LEU A 94 -5.74 -6.56 2.55
N HIS A 95 -6.82 -6.76 3.29
CA HIS A 95 -8.15 -6.93 2.74
C HIS A 95 -8.73 -5.57 2.35
N TYR A 96 -9.33 -5.48 1.17
CA TYR A 96 -9.91 -4.24 0.67
C TYR A 96 -11.26 -4.47 -0.01
N LYS A 97 -12.07 -3.42 0.01
CA LYS A 97 -13.32 -3.31 -0.76
C LYS A 97 -13.18 -2.26 -1.83
N GLU A 98 -13.65 -2.56 -3.03
CA GLU A 98 -13.67 -1.64 -4.16
C GLU A 98 -15.06 -1.08 -4.36
N TYR A 99 -15.15 0.24 -4.47
CA TYR A 99 -16.39 0.97 -4.73
C TYR A 99 -16.34 1.68 -6.08
N TYR A 100 -17.49 1.80 -6.73
CA TYR A 100 -17.58 2.54 -7.99
C TYR A 100 -17.25 4.02 -7.83
N GLY A 101 -17.74 4.65 -6.76
CA GLY A 101 -17.57 6.06 -6.48
C GLY A 101 -16.69 6.35 -5.28
N ARG A 102 -15.90 7.41 -5.40
CA ARG A 102 -15.18 7.97 -4.25
C ARG A 102 -16.10 8.89 -3.47
N LEU A 103 -16.05 8.81 -2.15
CA LEU A 103 -16.71 9.73 -1.25
C LEU A 103 -15.65 10.50 -0.46
N PRO A 104 -15.65 11.83 -0.48
CA PRO A 104 -14.58 12.63 0.12
C PRO A 104 -14.34 12.34 1.61
N TRP A 105 -15.39 11.97 2.34
CA TRP A 105 -15.32 11.63 3.77
C TRP A 105 -14.93 10.18 4.05
N ARG A 106 -14.98 9.28 3.04
CA ARG A 106 -14.59 7.88 3.16
C ARG A 106 -13.14 7.65 2.70
N GLY A 107 -12.66 8.41 1.70
CA GLY A 107 -11.32 8.30 1.17
C GLY A 107 -11.15 8.92 -0.20
N HIS A 108 -9.91 9.17 -0.55
CA HIS A 108 -9.55 9.72 -1.86
C HIS A 108 -9.44 8.64 -2.95
N THR A 109 -9.36 7.37 -2.54
CA THR A 109 -9.31 6.24 -3.46
C THR A 109 -10.65 5.50 -3.52
N ARG A 110 -10.79 4.58 -4.47
CA ARG A 110 -11.93 3.65 -4.56
C ARG A 110 -11.73 2.39 -3.73
N TYR A 111 -10.49 2.14 -3.34
CA TYR A 111 -10.06 0.98 -2.57
C TYR A 111 -10.04 1.35 -1.09
N ILE A 112 -10.87 0.71 -0.32
CA ILE A 112 -10.97 0.94 1.13
C ILE A 112 -10.48 -0.30 1.84
N VAL A 113 -9.39 -0.16 2.59
CA VAL A 113 -8.87 -1.23 3.44
C VAL A 113 -9.73 -1.29 4.70
N ASP A 114 -10.22 -2.47 4.99
CA ASP A 114 -11.10 -2.75 6.13
C ASP A 114 -10.55 -3.82 7.08
N ASP A 115 -9.47 -4.55 6.67
CA ASP A 115 -8.83 -5.52 7.56
C ASP A 115 -7.36 -5.77 7.20
N ILE A 116 -6.60 -6.21 8.19
CA ILE A 116 -5.19 -6.63 8.06
C ILE A 116 -5.14 -8.15 8.20
N VAL A 117 -4.97 -8.85 7.10
CA VAL A 117 -4.94 -10.32 7.07
C VAL A 117 -3.66 -10.86 7.69
N SER A 118 -2.51 -10.30 7.32
CA SER A 118 -1.21 -10.69 7.89
C SER A 118 -0.20 -9.57 7.83
N ILE A 119 0.75 -9.56 8.77
CA ILE A 119 1.91 -8.68 8.78
C ILE A 119 3.15 -9.56 8.93
N ARG A 120 4.13 -9.36 8.07
CA ARG A 120 5.39 -10.10 8.05
C ARG A 120 6.57 -9.15 8.02
N GLU A 121 7.61 -9.46 8.78
CA GLU A 121 8.88 -8.76 8.65
C GLU A 121 9.41 -8.95 7.24
N LYS A 122 10.00 -7.88 6.69
CA LYS A 122 10.73 -8.00 5.44
C LYS A 122 11.97 -8.85 5.72
N ASN A 123 11.98 -10.11 5.25
CA ASN A 123 13.19 -10.91 5.25
C ASN A 123 14.20 -10.19 4.35
N THR A 124 15.02 -9.36 4.95
CA THR A 124 16.28 -8.97 4.37
C THR A 124 17.18 -10.20 4.52
N THR A 125 16.98 -11.18 3.70
CA THR A 125 18.03 -12.14 3.43
C THR A 125 19.07 -11.32 2.67
N ILE A 126 19.95 -10.67 3.43
CA ILE A 126 21.28 -10.37 2.94
C ILE A 126 21.75 -11.75 2.55
N ASP A 127 21.95 -11.97 1.24
CA ASP A 127 22.50 -13.20 0.73
C ASP A 127 23.77 -13.49 1.55
N ASP A 128 23.68 -14.45 2.49
CA ASP A 128 24.85 -14.98 3.20
C ASP A 128 25.88 -15.50 2.20
N GLN A 129 25.46 -15.78 0.97
CA GLN A 129 26.34 -16.09 -0.16
C GLN A 129 27.26 -14.92 -0.57
N ASN A 130 26.84 -13.66 -0.43
CA ASN A 130 27.71 -12.53 -0.72
C ASN A 130 28.72 -12.24 0.39
N VAL A 131 28.42 -12.61 1.62
CA VAL A 131 29.40 -12.50 2.74
C VAL A 131 30.48 -13.54 2.58
N GLU A 132 30.15 -14.76 2.15
CA GLU A 132 31.11 -15.82 1.92
C GLU A 132 32.02 -15.53 0.71
N VAL A 133 31.47 -14.94 -0.36
CA VAL A 133 32.25 -14.50 -1.51
C VAL A 133 33.18 -13.35 -1.16
N LEU A 134 32.74 -12.37 -0.32
CA LEU A 134 33.63 -11.29 0.10
C LEU A 134 34.74 -11.78 1.03
N SER A 135 34.47 -12.75 1.89
CA SER A 135 35.50 -13.36 2.75
C SER A 135 36.49 -14.23 1.97
N THR A 136 36.03 -14.77 0.82
CA THR A 136 36.90 -15.58 -0.08
C THR A 136 37.72 -14.71 -1.03
N ILE A 137 37.28 -13.50 -1.35
CA ILE A 137 37.99 -12.55 -2.23
C ILE A 137 38.98 -11.68 -1.46
N ALA A 138 38.92 -11.63 -0.14
CA ALA A 138 39.90 -10.98 0.73
C ALA A 138 40.80 -12.04 1.41
N PRO A 139 41.76 -12.72 0.71
CA PRO A 139 42.72 -13.51 1.42
C PRO A 139 43.76 -12.58 2.03
N GLY A 140 43.70 -12.49 3.39
CA GLY A 140 44.86 -12.27 4.23
C GLY A 140 45.80 -11.12 3.86
N THR A 141 45.59 -9.96 4.43
CA THR A 141 46.72 -9.11 4.83
C THR A 141 47.08 -9.44 6.26
N GLU A 142 47.49 -10.67 6.47
CA GLU A 142 48.24 -11.05 7.63
C GLU A 142 49.72 -11.13 7.23
N GLY A 143 50.57 -10.26 7.80
CA GLY A 143 52.01 -10.41 7.75
C GLY A 143 52.77 -9.41 6.89
N ALA A 144 53.01 -8.23 7.41
CA ALA A 144 54.19 -7.44 7.06
C ALA A 144 54.73 -6.72 8.30
N ASP A 145 54.99 -7.48 9.33
CA ASP A 145 56.08 -7.14 10.28
C ASP A 145 57.38 -7.78 9.70
N GLN A 146 57.99 -7.09 8.77
CA GLN A 146 59.40 -7.30 8.47
C GLN A 146 60.19 -6.03 8.84
N VAL A 147 60.66 -6.07 10.05
CA VAL A 147 61.83 -5.35 10.52
C VAL A 147 62.94 -5.42 9.50
N ILE A 148 63.33 -4.32 8.89
CA ILE A 148 64.57 -4.18 8.15
C ILE A 148 65.64 -3.64 9.15
N PRO A 149 66.64 -4.42 9.53
CA PRO A 149 67.75 -3.89 10.31
C PRO A 149 68.82 -3.37 9.31
N GLY A 150 69.17 -2.09 9.50
CA GLY A 150 70.47 -1.62 9.07
C GLY A 150 70.57 -0.93 7.73
N LEU A 151 70.84 0.37 7.77
CA LEU A 151 71.99 0.98 7.10
C LEU A 151 72.16 2.41 7.55
N TYR A 152 73.26 2.65 8.24
CA TYR A 152 74.04 3.88 8.42
C TYR A 152 73.36 5.25 8.39
#